data_c320a0263678c529402b18dca6b8ccdf
#
_entry.id   c320a0263678c529402b18dca6b8ccdf
#
_cell.length_a   1.000
_cell.length_b   1.000
_cell.length_c   1.000
_cell.angle_alpha   90.00
_cell.angle_beta   90.00
_cell.angle_gamma   90.00
#
_symmetry.space_group_name_H-M   'P 1'
#
loop_
_entity.id
_entity.type
_entity.pdbx_description
1 polymer ?
#
loop_
_entity_poly.entity_id
_entity_poly.type
_entity_poly.pdbx_seq_one_letter_code
_entity_poly.pdbx_strand_id
1 'polypeptide(L)'
;MAASINREELRPVVAITLGDPAGVGAEVTLKALADPEIQRSAQFIVLGDRAAVTPAERSTGVRLDTLPVEFRDCHTLPTDTVIAMGTLCAEYGAAAVRYVRDATQMCLRGEADAMVTAPLNKEAVTLSGMPFSGHTEYIAELCNAADSRMLLAGQRLSVVHVSTHISLREACNLSTARIIRTIELGDEAMKLLGKPHPHIAVCGLNPHAGEHGLFGTEDERFIIPAVEACRARGIDCEGPVAPDTIFFRAANGSHDLIVAMYHDQGHIPMKLLDFEATVNMSLGIPILRTSVDHGTAFDIAGKNIADAANMKAAIRMAVAMARHRIQHAVTA
;
A
#
# COMPACT_ATOMS: atom_id res chain seq x y z
N MET A 1 30.92 18.89 14.00
CA MET A 1 31.16 18.13 12.77
C MET A 1 30.14 16.99 12.73
N ALA A 2 29.03 17.14 12.02
CA ALA A 2 28.10 16.07 11.81
C ALA A 2 28.77 15.06 10.86
N ALA A 3 29.01 13.84 11.34
CA ALA A 3 29.52 12.77 10.51
C ALA A 3 28.49 12.54 9.38
N SER A 4 28.92 12.72 8.15
CA SER A 4 28.09 12.37 6.99
C SER A 4 27.94 10.85 7.00
N ILE A 5 26.78 10.37 7.48
CA ILE A 5 26.42 8.95 7.37
C ILE A 5 26.36 8.62 5.88
N ASN A 6 27.19 7.67 5.47
CA ASN A 6 27.23 7.24 4.06
C ASN A 6 25.87 6.66 3.67
N ARG A 7 25.27 7.14 2.58
CA ARG A 7 23.94 6.68 2.12
C ARG A 7 23.85 5.16 1.88
N GLU A 8 24.99 4.50 1.65
CA GLU A 8 25.09 3.05 1.49
C GLU A 8 25.00 2.29 2.84
N GLU A 9 25.26 2.96 3.98
CA GLU A 9 25.20 2.31 5.31
C GLU A 9 23.78 2.22 5.89
N LEU A 10 22.83 2.99 5.36
CA LEU A 10 21.42 2.94 5.78
C LEU A 10 20.64 1.90 4.98
N ARG A 11 20.86 0.62 5.31
CA ARG A 11 20.08 -0.49 4.75
C ARG A 11 18.90 -0.80 5.69
N PRO A 12 17.68 -0.31 5.39
CA PRO A 12 16.52 -0.60 6.23
C PRO A 12 16.20 -2.10 6.21
N VAL A 13 15.54 -2.56 7.26
CA VAL A 13 14.99 -3.92 7.35
C VAL A 13 13.55 -3.91 6.84
N VAL A 14 13.25 -4.69 5.82
CA VAL A 14 11.92 -4.78 5.21
C VAL A 14 11.35 -6.19 5.36
N ALA A 15 10.22 -6.31 6.04
CA ALA A 15 9.47 -7.55 6.17
C ALA A 15 8.56 -7.75 4.94
N ILE A 16 8.60 -8.93 4.30
CA ILE A 16 7.75 -9.26 3.14
C ILE A 16 6.89 -10.47 3.48
N THR A 17 5.57 -10.35 3.38
CA THR A 17 4.67 -11.49 3.56
C THR A 17 4.38 -12.17 2.22
N LEU A 18 4.37 -13.50 2.20
CA LEU A 18 4.14 -14.28 0.98
C LEU A 18 2.68 -14.27 0.49
N GLY A 19 1.72 -13.78 1.33
CA GLY A 19 0.30 -13.78 1.00
C GLY A 19 -0.32 -15.17 0.97
N ASP A 20 -1.33 -15.36 0.12
CA ASP A 20 -2.02 -16.65 0.01
C ASP A 20 -1.09 -17.74 -0.56
N PRO A 21 -0.90 -18.87 0.15
CA PRO A 21 -0.04 -19.97 -0.31
C PRO A 21 -0.38 -20.52 -1.70
N ALA A 22 -1.65 -20.50 -2.11
CA ALA A 22 -2.10 -20.99 -3.42
C ALA A 22 -2.09 -19.93 -4.53
N GLY A 23 -1.71 -18.69 -4.21
CA GLY A 23 -1.66 -17.56 -5.15
C GLY A 23 -0.28 -17.30 -5.74
N VAL A 24 -0.15 -16.19 -6.46
CA VAL A 24 1.10 -15.74 -7.10
C VAL A 24 2.08 -15.07 -6.12
N GLY A 25 1.69 -14.84 -4.86
CA GLY A 25 2.46 -14.03 -3.92
C GLY A 25 3.90 -14.50 -3.71
N ALA A 26 4.12 -15.79 -3.47
CA ALA A 26 5.45 -16.37 -3.33
C ALA A 26 6.26 -16.28 -4.64
N GLU A 27 5.61 -16.51 -5.81
CA GLU A 27 6.23 -16.42 -7.12
C GLU A 27 6.78 -15.01 -7.41
N VAL A 28 5.94 -13.99 -7.26
CA VAL A 28 6.34 -12.60 -7.53
C VAL A 28 7.36 -12.09 -6.51
N THR A 29 7.29 -12.58 -5.26
CA THR A 29 8.27 -12.25 -4.22
C THR A 29 9.65 -12.81 -4.55
N LEU A 30 9.76 -14.10 -4.92
CA LEU A 30 11.05 -14.70 -5.31
C LEU A 30 11.64 -14.01 -6.54
N LYS A 31 10.83 -13.74 -7.57
CA LYS A 31 11.27 -13.01 -8.76
C LYS A 31 11.76 -11.59 -8.44
N ALA A 32 11.08 -10.88 -7.53
CA ALA A 32 11.49 -9.55 -7.10
C ALA A 32 12.82 -9.59 -6.33
N LEU A 33 12.96 -10.52 -5.39
CA LEU A 33 14.16 -10.68 -4.57
C LEU A 33 15.36 -11.26 -5.34
N ALA A 34 15.14 -11.88 -6.49
CA ALA A 34 16.23 -12.30 -7.39
C ALA A 34 16.89 -11.12 -8.12
N ASP A 35 16.26 -9.93 -8.12
CA ASP A 35 16.81 -8.72 -8.74
C ASP A 35 17.99 -8.16 -7.90
N PRO A 36 19.22 -8.04 -8.47
CA PRO A 36 20.39 -7.55 -7.73
C PRO A 36 20.25 -6.13 -7.21
N GLU A 37 19.45 -5.27 -7.86
CA GLU A 37 19.18 -3.91 -7.38
C GLU A 37 18.36 -3.96 -6.10
N ILE A 38 17.30 -4.78 -6.08
CA ILE A 38 16.49 -5.00 -4.89
C ILE A 38 17.34 -5.56 -3.75
N GLN A 39 18.13 -6.60 -4.00
CA GLN A 39 18.98 -7.23 -2.97
C GLN A 39 19.90 -6.24 -2.26
N ARG A 40 20.47 -5.28 -3.00
CA ARG A 40 21.35 -4.25 -2.43
C ARG A 40 20.60 -3.14 -1.70
N SER A 41 19.31 -2.99 -1.92
CA SER A 41 18.54 -1.83 -1.43
C SER A 41 18.21 -1.89 0.05
N ALA A 42 18.05 -3.08 0.64
CA ALA A 42 17.62 -3.28 2.04
C ALA A 42 18.12 -4.64 2.57
N GLN A 43 17.86 -4.90 3.84
CA GLN A 43 17.84 -6.24 4.42
C GLN A 43 16.40 -6.75 4.37
N PHE A 44 16.19 -8.00 3.95
CA PHE A 44 14.86 -8.55 3.78
C PHE A 44 14.60 -9.71 4.73
N ILE A 45 13.41 -9.69 5.34
CA ILE A 45 12.87 -10.80 6.12
C ILE A 45 11.59 -11.25 5.43
N VAL A 46 11.60 -12.49 4.92
CA VAL A 46 10.44 -13.08 4.24
C VAL A 46 9.65 -13.91 5.22
N LEU A 47 8.37 -13.63 5.41
CA LEU A 47 7.45 -14.34 6.29
C LEU A 47 6.48 -15.20 5.48
N GLY A 48 6.43 -16.47 5.79
CA GLY A 48 5.53 -17.45 5.16
C GLY A 48 5.81 -18.84 5.69
N ASP A 49 5.12 -19.84 5.15
CA ASP A 49 5.40 -21.23 5.44
C ASP A 49 6.30 -21.83 4.35
N ARG A 50 7.21 -22.74 4.74
CA ARG A 50 8.09 -23.44 3.79
C ARG A 50 7.28 -24.16 2.69
N ALA A 51 6.12 -24.71 3.07
CA ALA A 51 5.19 -25.32 2.14
C ALA A 51 4.76 -24.37 1.01
N ALA A 52 4.50 -23.07 1.32
CA ALA A 52 4.10 -22.07 0.34
C ALA A 52 5.26 -21.64 -0.59
N VAL A 53 6.51 -21.67 -0.13
CA VAL A 53 7.70 -21.34 -0.94
C VAL A 53 8.01 -22.42 -1.97
N THR A 54 7.84 -23.69 -1.63
CA THR A 54 8.26 -24.84 -2.45
C THR A 54 7.68 -24.83 -3.87
N PRO A 55 6.37 -24.57 -4.12
CA PRO A 55 5.83 -24.46 -5.48
C PRO A 55 6.44 -23.31 -6.29
N ALA A 56 6.66 -22.16 -5.64
CA ALA A 56 7.25 -20.99 -6.29
C ALA A 56 8.72 -21.25 -6.69
N GLU A 57 9.52 -21.90 -5.86
CA GLU A 57 10.88 -22.30 -6.21
C GLU A 57 10.90 -23.25 -7.42
N ARG A 58 9.97 -24.20 -7.46
CA ARG A 58 9.86 -25.14 -8.61
C ARG A 58 9.49 -24.46 -9.90
N SER A 59 8.54 -23.52 -9.86
CA SER A 59 8.07 -22.85 -11.05
C SER A 59 9.07 -21.80 -11.56
N THR A 60 9.65 -21.00 -10.67
CA THR A 60 10.56 -19.89 -11.04
C THR A 60 12.00 -20.32 -11.27
N GLY A 61 12.42 -21.44 -10.68
CA GLY A 61 13.84 -21.84 -10.59
C GLY A 61 14.65 -21.02 -9.58
N VAL A 62 14.04 -20.04 -8.91
CA VAL A 62 14.71 -19.22 -7.89
C VAL A 62 14.58 -19.90 -6.53
N ARG A 63 15.70 -20.23 -5.90
CA ARG A 63 15.73 -20.82 -4.57
C ARG A 63 15.89 -19.78 -3.49
N LEU A 64 15.00 -19.78 -2.52
CA LEU A 64 15.01 -18.79 -1.43
C LEU A 64 16.32 -18.86 -0.61
N ASP A 65 16.86 -20.06 -0.39
CA ASP A 65 18.10 -20.28 0.36
C ASP A 65 19.37 -19.74 -0.34
N THR A 66 19.29 -19.40 -1.63
CA THR A 66 20.38 -18.76 -2.37
C THR A 66 20.30 -17.23 -2.38
N LEU A 67 19.20 -16.66 -1.89
CA LEU A 67 18.99 -15.22 -1.83
C LEU A 67 19.54 -14.65 -0.50
N PRO A 68 20.06 -13.43 -0.49
CA PRO A 68 20.56 -12.77 0.73
C PRO A 68 19.40 -12.24 1.59
N VAL A 69 18.52 -13.13 2.04
CA VAL A 69 17.33 -12.81 2.84
C VAL A 69 17.23 -13.73 4.06
N GLU A 70 16.63 -13.24 5.14
CA GLU A 70 16.21 -14.08 6.25
C GLU A 70 14.83 -14.67 5.91
N PHE A 71 14.65 -15.97 6.09
CA PHE A 71 13.34 -16.59 6.00
C PHE A 71 12.82 -16.95 7.39
N ARG A 72 11.64 -16.44 7.73
CA ARG A 72 10.90 -16.82 8.95
C ARG A 72 9.75 -17.73 8.60
N ASP A 73 9.94 -19.01 8.84
CA ASP A 73 8.87 -20.00 8.72
C ASP A 73 7.84 -19.76 9.84
N CYS A 74 6.61 -19.44 9.45
CA CYS A 74 5.54 -19.16 10.40
C CYS A 74 4.91 -20.43 11.00
N HIS A 75 5.24 -21.61 10.45
CA HIS A 75 4.75 -22.93 10.89
C HIS A 75 3.22 -22.99 11.05
N THR A 76 2.49 -22.30 10.18
CA THR A 76 1.03 -22.32 10.17
C THR A 76 0.51 -23.56 9.45
N LEU A 77 1.22 -23.94 8.39
CA LEU A 77 0.98 -25.17 7.63
C LEU A 77 2.11 -26.18 7.92
N PRO A 78 1.79 -27.49 8.01
CA PRO A 78 2.82 -28.51 8.05
C PRO A 78 3.81 -28.39 6.89
N THR A 79 5.09 -28.64 7.14
CA THR A 79 6.17 -28.44 6.15
C THR A 79 6.02 -29.34 4.91
N ASP A 80 5.39 -30.50 5.08
CA ASP A 80 5.11 -31.48 4.03
C ASP A 80 3.78 -31.24 3.30
N THR A 81 3.07 -30.16 3.63
CA THR A 81 1.82 -29.79 2.96
C THR A 81 2.07 -29.57 1.48
N VAL A 82 1.35 -30.28 0.64
CA VAL A 82 1.33 -30.05 -0.81
C VAL A 82 0.31 -28.96 -1.12
N ILE A 83 0.78 -27.79 -1.50
CA ILE A 83 -0.10 -26.67 -1.84
C ILE A 83 -0.81 -26.94 -3.17
N ALA A 84 -2.13 -26.91 -3.14
CA ALA A 84 -2.98 -26.95 -4.34
C ALA A 84 -3.07 -25.55 -4.93
N MET A 85 -2.21 -25.25 -5.91
CA MET A 85 -2.14 -23.92 -6.54
C MET A 85 -3.48 -23.51 -7.19
N GLY A 86 -3.86 -22.26 -7.03
CA GLY A 86 -5.10 -21.72 -7.58
C GLY A 86 -6.39 -22.20 -6.89
N THR A 87 -6.28 -22.78 -5.70
CA THR A 87 -7.41 -23.35 -4.97
C THR A 87 -7.76 -22.51 -3.75
N LEU A 88 -9.05 -22.25 -3.57
CA LEU A 88 -9.60 -21.60 -2.38
C LEU A 88 -9.56 -22.57 -1.20
N CYS A 89 -8.88 -22.18 -0.11
CA CYS A 89 -8.70 -23.04 1.07
C CYS A 89 -8.65 -22.20 2.35
N ALA A 90 -9.41 -22.60 3.36
CA ALA A 90 -9.49 -21.91 4.64
C ALA A 90 -8.15 -21.86 5.38
N GLU A 91 -7.39 -22.96 5.35
CA GLU A 91 -6.08 -23.06 5.99
C GLU A 91 -5.07 -22.09 5.35
N TYR A 92 -5.16 -21.88 4.02
CA TYR A 92 -4.32 -20.93 3.30
C TYR A 92 -4.67 -19.49 3.66
N GLY A 93 -5.98 -19.19 3.80
CA GLY A 93 -6.43 -17.90 4.30
C GLY A 93 -5.93 -17.59 5.71
N ALA A 94 -6.02 -18.58 6.63
CA ALA A 94 -5.50 -18.46 7.99
C ALA A 94 -3.98 -18.24 8.01
N ALA A 95 -3.23 -18.97 7.18
CA ALA A 95 -1.79 -18.80 7.03
C ALA A 95 -1.43 -17.40 6.55
N ALA A 96 -2.07 -16.92 5.48
CA ALA A 96 -1.81 -15.59 4.93
C ALA A 96 -2.03 -14.46 5.95
N VAL A 97 -3.11 -14.53 6.75
CA VAL A 97 -3.39 -13.54 7.81
C VAL A 97 -2.34 -13.64 8.93
N ARG A 98 -1.88 -14.85 9.26
CA ARG A 98 -0.82 -15.04 10.25
C ARG A 98 0.47 -14.33 9.82
N TYR A 99 0.88 -14.45 8.56
CA TYR A 99 2.06 -13.75 8.03
C TYR A 99 1.93 -12.23 8.16
N VAL A 100 0.75 -11.68 7.81
CA VAL A 100 0.48 -10.24 7.94
C VAL A 100 0.56 -9.81 9.40
N ARG A 101 -0.04 -10.57 10.33
CA ARG A 101 0.02 -10.27 11.76
C ARG A 101 1.45 -10.25 12.28
N ASP A 102 2.22 -11.28 11.96
CA ASP A 102 3.59 -11.42 12.46
C ASP A 102 4.50 -10.30 11.90
N ALA A 103 4.37 -9.94 10.61
CA ALA A 103 5.07 -8.81 10.00
C ALA A 103 4.68 -7.46 10.65
N THR A 104 3.38 -7.26 10.91
CA THR A 104 2.89 -6.05 11.60
C THR A 104 3.50 -5.94 12.99
N GLN A 105 3.52 -7.02 13.75
CA GLN A 105 4.13 -7.06 15.09
C GLN A 105 5.63 -6.80 15.06
N MET A 106 6.34 -7.29 14.05
CA MET A 106 7.77 -6.98 13.86
C MET A 106 7.99 -5.48 13.65
N CYS A 107 7.19 -4.84 12.79
CA CYS A 107 7.26 -3.40 12.59
C CYS A 107 6.95 -2.61 13.87
N LEU A 108 5.93 -3.03 14.64
CA LEU A 108 5.56 -2.37 15.90
C LEU A 108 6.66 -2.49 16.97
N ARG A 109 7.44 -3.59 16.96
CA ARG A 109 8.58 -3.77 17.88
C ARG A 109 9.88 -3.16 17.38
N GLY A 110 9.89 -2.57 16.17
CA GLY A 110 11.09 -2.00 15.55
C GLY A 110 12.09 -3.05 15.03
N GLU A 111 11.67 -4.30 14.86
CA GLU A 111 12.47 -5.37 14.24
C GLU A 111 12.51 -5.24 12.71
N ALA A 112 11.54 -4.53 12.13
CA ALA A 112 11.52 -4.13 10.73
C ALA A 112 11.08 -2.67 10.62
N ASP A 113 11.70 -1.94 9.69
CA ASP A 113 11.43 -0.53 9.43
C ASP A 113 10.19 -0.33 8.56
N ALA A 114 9.87 -1.32 7.73
CA ALA A 114 8.70 -1.31 6.86
C ALA A 114 8.23 -2.75 6.56
N MET A 115 7.00 -2.88 6.08
CA MET A 115 6.51 -4.14 5.55
C MET A 115 5.93 -4.00 4.15
N VAL A 116 6.05 -5.09 3.37
CA VAL A 116 5.44 -5.26 2.04
C VAL A 116 4.53 -6.47 2.08
N THR A 117 3.29 -6.33 1.65
CA THR A 117 2.34 -7.45 1.64
C THR A 117 2.07 -7.95 0.23
N ALA A 118 2.29 -9.25 0.00
CA ALA A 118 1.78 -9.95 -1.17
C ALA A 118 0.26 -10.19 -1.05
N PRO A 119 -0.43 -10.52 -2.14
CA PRO A 119 -1.89 -10.59 -2.13
C PRO A 119 -2.39 -11.81 -1.35
N LEU A 120 -3.51 -11.65 -0.67
CA LEU A 120 -4.25 -12.75 -0.05
C LEU A 120 -5.69 -12.81 -0.60
N ASN A 121 -6.31 -13.97 -0.45
CA ASN A 121 -7.69 -14.17 -0.84
C ASN A 121 -8.64 -13.93 0.35
N LYS A 122 -9.50 -12.90 0.24
CA LYS A 122 -10.42 -12.52 1.33
C LYS A 122 -11.44 -13.61 1.65
N GLU A 123 -11.90 -14.35 0.64
CA GLU A 123 -12.84 -15.44 0.82
C GLU A 123 -12.19 -16.61 1.58
N ALA A 124 -10.95 -16.96 1.26
CA ALA A 124 -10.19 -17.96 1.99
C ALA A 124 -10.03 -17.59 3.48
N VAL A 125 -9.75 -16.30 3.76
CA VAL A 125 -9.69 -15.81 5.15
C VAL A 125 -11.04 -15.93 5.84
N THR A 126 -12.12 -15.52 5.18
CA THR A 126 -13.48 -15.62 5.75
C THR A 126 -13.87 -17.07 6.03
N LEU A 127 -13.52 -17.99 5.12
CA LEU A 127 -13.73 -19.44 5.32
C LEU A 127 -12.98 -20.01 6.52
N SER A 128 -11.88 -19.39 6.94
CA SER A 128 -11.15 -19.77 8.17
C SER A 128 -11.87 -19.35 9.46
N GLY A 129 -13.02 -18.68 9.36
CA GLY A 129 -13.78 -18.17 10.49
C GLY A 129 -13.36 -16.80 10.99
N MET A 130 -12.43 -16.11 10.30
CA MET A 130 -11.99 -14.77 10.65
C MET A 130 -12.77 -13.72 9.86
N PRO A 131 -13.39 -12.72 10.52
CA PRO A 131 -13.92 -11.55 9.81
C PRO A 131 -12.76 -10.77 9.20
N PHE A 132 -12.80 -10.54 7.89
CA PHE A 132 -11.72 -9.87 7.18
C PHE A 132 -12.25 -9.02 6.02
N SER A 133 -12.09 -7.72 6.14
CA SER A 133 -12.46 -6.75 5.08
C SER A 133 -11.30 -6.47 4.12
N GLY A 134 -10.07 -6.49 4.62
CA GLY A 134 -8.87 -6.25 3.82
C GLY A 134 -7.61 -6.07 4.68
N HIS A 135 -6.46 -6.01 4.02
CA HIS A 135 -5.17 -5.76 4.68
C HIS A 135 -5.17 -4.45 5.46
N THR A 136 -5.69 -3.37 4.86
CA THR A 136 -5.62 -2.02 5.44
C THR A 136 -6.37 -1.96 6.76
N GLU A 137 -7.59 -2.47 6.78
CA GLU A 137 -8.44 -2.50 7.95
C GLU A 137 -7.87 -3.42 9.04
N TYR A 138 -7.42 -4.62 8.65
CA TYR A 138 -6.84 -5.58 9.59
C TYR A 138 -5.53 -5.07 10.23
N ILE A 139 -4.64 -4.48 9.44
CA ILE A 139 -3.38 -3.90 9.96
C ILE A 139 -3.69 -2.68 10.84
N ALA A 140 -4.66 -1.84 10.48
CA ALA A 140 -5.08 -0.72 11.32
C ALA A 140 -5.60 -1.20 12.68
N GLU A 141 -6.38 -2.27 12.72
CA GLU A 141 -6.85 -2.91 13.96
C GLU A 141 -5.67 -3.41 14.81
N LEU A 142 -4.73 -4.15 14.21
CA LEU A 142 -3.50 -4.62 14.91
C LEU A 142 -2.65 -3.48 15.47
N CYS A 143 -2.68 -2.32 14.82
CA CYS A 143 -1.97 -1.12 15.23
C CYS A 143 -2.75 -0.24 16.23
N ASN A 144 -3.99 -0.62 16.59
CA ASN A 144 -4.93 0.24 17.33
C ASN A 144 -5.12 1.62 16.69
N ALA A 145 -5.06 1.69 15.36
CA ALA A 145 -5.20 2.93 14.60
C ALA A 145 -6.68 3.21 14.32
N ALA A 146 -7.16 4.33 14.82
CA ALA A 146 -8.58 4.71 14.70
C ALA A 146 -8.97 5.13 13.28
N ASP A 147 -8.02 5.53 12.45
CA ASP A 147 -8.32 6.22 11.20
C ASP A 147 -7.22 5.99 10.14
N SER A 148 -7.43 5.00 9.29
CA SER A 148 -6.51 4.69 8.20
C SER A 148 -7.03 5.20 6.84
N ARG A 149 -6.10 5.45 5.91
CA ARG A 149 -6.40 5.83 4.52
C ARG A 149 -5.59 4.97 3.55
N MET A 150 -6.15 4.82 2.37
CA MET A 150 -5.47 4.20 1.24
C MET A 150 -4.93 5.29 0.33
N LEU A 151 -3.64 5.22 0.03
CA LEU A 151 -3.00 6.01 -1.00
C LEU A 151 -2.50 5.07 -2.10
N LEU A 152 -2.85 5.36 -3.32
CA LEU A 152 -2.29 4.73 -4.51
C LEU A 152 -1.20 5.64 -5.08
N ALA A 153 0.01 5.14 -5.19
CA ALA A 153 1.15 5.88 -5.74
C ALA A 153 1.66 5.20 -7.02
N GLY A 154 1.61 5.92 -8.11
CA GLY A 154 2.16 5.54 -9.41
C GLY A 154 3.30 6.47 -9.81
N GLN A 155 3.87 6.26 -10.99
CA GLN A 155 4.96 7.09 -11.50
C GLN A 155 4.50 8.49 -11.91
N ARG A 156 3.27 8.61 -12.41
CA ARG A 156 2.70 9.84 -12.98
C ARG A 156 1.63 10.48 -12.11
N LEU A 157 1.04 9.73 -11.20
CA LEU A 157 -0.09 10.17 -10.40
C LEU A 157 -0.05 9.50 -9.04
N SER A 158 -0.39 10.25 -7.99
CA SER A 158 -0.66 9.73 -6.65
C SER A 158 -2.05 10.18 -6.20
N VAL A 159 -2.81 9.25 -5.60
CA VAL A 159 -4.19 9.52 -5.17
C VAL A 159 -4.42 8.95 -3.78
N VAL A 160 -4.84 9.81 -2.84
CA VAL A 160 -5.34 9.38 -1.53
C VAL A 160 -6.86 9.45 -1.50
N HIS A 161 -7.50 8.48 -0.86
CA HIS A 161 -8.96 8.36 -0.85
C HIS A 161 -9.56 8.74 0.51
N VAL A 162 -10.55 9.63 0.49
CA VAL A 162 -11.33 9.96 1.69
C VAL A 162 -12.19 8.76 2.11
N SER A 163 -12.73 8.03 1.13
CA SER A 163 -13.44 6.78 1.35
C SER A 163 -13.09 5.75 0.27
N THR A 164 -13.15 4.45 0.63
CA THR A 164 -12.85 3.34 -0.28
C THR A 164 -14.03 2.36 -0.37
N HIS A 165 -14.12 1.42 0.52
CA HIS A 165 -15.05 0.29 0.45
C HIS A 165 -16.42 0.58 1.09
N ILE A 166 -17.04 1.69 0.71
CA ILE A 166 -18.39 2.09 1.08
C ILE A 166 -19.23 2.33 -0.16
N SER A 167 -20.54 2.34 -0.02
CA SER A 167 -21.44 2.67 -1.14
C SER A 167 -21.25 4.13 -1.58
N LEU A 168 -21.53 4.43 -2.86
CA LEU A 168 -21.47 5.80 -3.37
C LEU A 168 -22.46 6.72 -2.61
N ARG A 169 -23.60 6.20 -2.17
CA ARG A 169 -24.58 6.91 -1.31
C ARG A 169 -23.95 7.34 0.01
N GLU A 170 -23.16 6.47 0.64
CA GLU A 170 -22.46 6.78 1.89
C GLU A 170 -21.32 7.78 1.64
N ALA A 171 -20.65 7.72 0.51
CA ALA A 171 -19.62 8.68 0.14
C ALA A 171 -20.15 10.12 0.00
N CYS A 172 -21.43 10.33 -0.26
CA CYS A 172 -22.06 11.66 -0.25
C CYS A 172 -22.18 12.27 1.15
N ASN A 173 -22.01 11.49 2.22
CA ASN A 173 -22.14 11.93 3.61
C ASN A 173 -20.79 12.05 4.34
N LEU A 174 -19.70 12.27 3.61
CA LEU A 174 -18.37 12.45 4.20
C LEU A 174 -18.32 13.72 5.07
N SER A 175 -17.62 13.63 6.21
CA SER A 175 -17.47 14.78 7.10
C SER A 175 -16.23 15.61 6.72
N THR A 176 -16.30 16.91 6.99
CA THR A 176 -15.17 17.84 6.85
C THR A 176 -13.94 17.35 7.62
N ALA A 177 -14.10 16.83 8.84
CA ALA A 177 -13.00 16.30 9.65
C ALA A 177 -12.29 15.13 8.97
N ARG A 178 -13.05 14.23 8.31
CA ARG A 178 -12.47 13.10 7.58
C ARG A 178 -11.67 13.58 6.35
N ILE A 179 -12.16 14.59 5.65
CA ILE A 179 -11.46 15.20 4.50
C ILE A 179 -10.16 15.87 4.97
N ILE A 180 -10.22 16.70 6.04
CA ILE A 180 -9.04 17.32 6.66
C ILE A 180 -7.98 16.26 6.96
N ARG A 181 -8.37 15.20 7.70
CA ARG A 181 -7.43 14.15 8.07
C ARG A 181 -6.82 13.44 6.87
N THR A 182 -7.57 13.29 5.79
CA THR A 182 -7.07 12.68 4.54
C THR A 182 -6.05 13.58 3.85
N ILE A 183 -6.27 14.89 3.81
CA ILE A 183 -5.31 15.87 3.27
C ILE A 183 -4.02 15.86 4.08
N GLU A 184 -4.11 15.88 5.42
CA GLU A 184 -2.96 15.82 6.33
C GLU A 184 -2.13 14.55 6.12
N LEU A 185 -2.78 13.38 6.09
CA LEU A 185 -2.10 12.10 5.85
C LEU A 185 -1.48 12.03 4.45
N GLY A 186 -2.12 12.64 3.46
CA GLY A 186 -1.59 12.76 2.12
C GLY A 186 -0.32 13.62 2.07
N ASP A 187 -0.33 14.78 2.72
CA ASP A 187 0.82 15.67 2.86
C ASP A 187 2.00 14.96 3.54
N GLU A 188 1.74 14.30 4.70
CA GLU A 188 2.74 13.51 5.41
C GLU A 188 3.35 12.41 4.51
N ALA A 189 2.50 11.70 3.75
CA ALA A 189 2.95 10.63 2.86
C ALA A 189 3.81 11.14 1.69
N MET A 190 3.42 12.26 1.09
CA MET A 190 4.20 12.85 -0.01
C MET A 190 5.57 13.35 0.48
N LYS A 191 5.66 13.89 1.71
CA LYS A 191 6.93 14.24 2.34
C LYS A 191 7.82 13.01 2.54
N LEU A 192 7.26 11.89 3.02
CA LEU A 192 7.99 10.62 3.12
C LEU A 192 8.47 10.09 1.76
N LEU A 193 7.75 10.39 0.68
CA LEU A 193 8.13 10.06 -0.69
C LEU A 193 9.11 11.07 -1.33
N GLY A 194 9.65 12.00 -0.54
CA GLY A 194 10.68 12.95 -0.99
C GLY A 194 10.16 14.23 -1.64
N LYS A 195 8.88 14.56 -1.42
CA LYS A 195 8.26 15.84 -1.83
C LYS A 195 8.14 16.76 -0.60
N PRO A 196 9.10 17.60 -0.26
CA PRO A 196 9.09 18.37 0.98
C PRO A 196 7.96 19.42 1.04
N HIS A 197 7.51 19.88 -0.10
CA HIS A 197 6.42 20.86 -0.26
C HIS A 197 5.43 20.34 -1.32
N PRO A 198 4.60 19.32 -0.99
CA PRO A 198 3.73 18.73 -1.98
C PRO A 198 2.58 19.69 -2.34
N HIS A 199 2.29 19.81 -3.62
CA HIS A 199 1.12 20.53 -4.11
C HIS A 199 -0.06 19.57 -4.29
N ILE A 200 -1.15 19.80 -3.52
CA ILE A 200 -2.26 18.86 -3.35
C ILE A 200 -3.54 19.41 -3.99
N ALA A 201 -4.18 18.63 -4.87
CA ALA A 201 -5.52 18.94 -5.38
C ALA A 201 -6.58 18.11 -4.66
N VAL A 202 -7.62 18.76 -4.16
CA VAL A 202 -8.77 18.11 -3.53
C VAL A 202 -9.93 18.10 -4.53
N CYS A 203 -10.34 16.91 -4.98
CA CYS A 203 -11.44 16.74 -5.90
C CYS A 203 -12.76 17.24 -5.32
N GLY A 204 -13.60 17.81 -6.15
CA GLY A 204 -15.02 17.94 -5.85
C GLY A 204 -15.70 16.57 -5.78
N LEU A 205 -16.78 16.46 -5.02
CA LEU A 205 -17.66 15.28 -5.00
C LEU A 205 -18.59 15.30 -6.23
N ASN A 206 -19.16 16.48 -6.49
CA ASN A 206 -20.13 16.67 -7.56
C ASN A 206 -19.48 17.06 -8.89
N PRO A 207 -20.19 16.92 -10.05
CA PRO A 207 -19.73 17.44 -11.33
C PRO A 207 -19.33 18.90 -11.23
N HIS A 208 -18.21 19.29 -11.87
CA HIS A 208 -17.67 20.64 -11.86
C HIS A 208 -17.49 21.25 -10.46
N ALA A 209 -17.23 20.40 -9.44
CA ALA A 209 -17.10 20.79 -8.03
C ALA A 209 -18.35 21.56 -7.51
N GLY A 210 -19.54 21.08 -7.91
CA GLY A 210 -20.83 21.60 -7.46
C GLY A 210 -21.34 22.84 -8.21
N GLU A 211 -20.52 23.52 -9.02
CA GLU A 211 -20.91 24.73 -9.80
C GLU A 211 -21.74 25.72 -8.96
N HIS A 212 -21.19 26.17 -7.82
CA HIS A 212 -21.88 27.08 -6.88
C HIS A 212 -23.24 26.55 -6.38
N GLY A 213 -23.33 25.24 -6.12
CA GLY A 213 -24.53 24.58 -5.61
C GLY A 213 -25.51 24.11 -6.68
N LEU A 214 -25.23 24.33 -7.98
CA LEU A 214 -26.09 23.90 -9.08
C LEU A 214 -26.26 22.36 -9.12
N PHE A 215 -25.18 21.63 -8.83
CA PHE A 215 -25.14 20.15 -8.87
C PHE A 215 -25.06 19.49 -7.51
N GLY A 216 -25.36 20.20 -6.44
CA GLY A 216 -25.30 19.75 -5.06
C GLY A 216 -24.52 20.71 -4.17
N THR A 217 -24.70 20.57 -2.87
CA THR A 217 -24.11 21.48 -1.87
C THR A 217 -22.97 20.85 -1.05
N GLU A 218 -22.63 19.59 -1.31
CA GLU A 218 -21.66 18.81 -0.54
C GLU A 218 -20.27 19.45 -0.62
N ASP A 219 -19.90 19.98 -1.80
CA ASP A 219 -18.62 20.64 -2.04
C ASP A 219 -18.47 21.89 -1.16
N GLU A 220 -19.50 22.72 -1.11
CA GLU A 220 -19.55 23.94 -0.26
C GLU A 220 -19.60 23.61 1.23
N ARG A 221 -20.36 22.57 1.60
CA ARG A 221 -20.59 22.22 3.02
C ARG A 221 -19.42 21.49 3.65
N PHE A 222 -18.70 20.67 2.92
CA PHE A 222 -17.71 19.74 3.49
C PHE A 222 -16.31 19.96 2.93
N ILE A 223 -16.15 20.19 1.62
CA ILE A 223 -14.83 20.21 0.99
C ILE A 223 -14.17 21.58 1.13
N ILE A 224 -14.89 22.67 0.83
CA ILE A 224 -14.35 24.04 0.97
C ILE A 224 -13.83 24.27 2.40
N PRO A 225 -14.62 24.02 3.48
CA PRO A 225 -14.11 24.22 4.85
C PRO A 225 -12.91 23.34 5.19
N ALA A 226 -12.82 22.13 4.61
CA ALA A 226 -11.67 21.26 4.83
C ALA A 226 -10.39 21.81 4.20
N VAL A 227 -10.47 22.26 2.95
CA VAL A 227 -9.35 22.88 2.22
C VAL A 227 -8.87 24.13 2.93
N GLU A 228 -9.80 25.03 3.33
CA GLU A 228 -9.47 26.25 4.07
C GLU A 228 -8.77 25.96 5.39
N ALA A 229 -9.26 24.95 6.15
CA ALA A 229 -8.65 24.55 7.41
C ALA A 229 -7.23 23.99 7.23
N CYS A 230 -6.97 23.22 6.16
CA CYS A 230 -5.65 22.69 5.86
C CYS A 230 -4.70 23.80 5.39
N ARG A 231 -5.15 24.73 4.55
CA ARG A 231 -4.36 25.91 4.14
C ARG A 231 -3.97 26.79 5.32
N ALA A 232 -4.89 26.99 6.28
CA ALA A 232 -4.59 27.73 7.50
C ALA A 232 -3.53 27.06 8.36
N ARG A 233 -3.28 25.76 8.20
CA ARG A 233 -2.21 24.98 8.87
C ARG A 233 -0.92 24.91 8.04
N GLY A 234 -0.87 25.63 6.90
CA GLY A 234 0.32 25.69 6.04
C GLY A 234 0.46 24.55 5.04
N ILE A 235 -0.57 23.76 4.82
CA ILE A 235 -0.58 22.72 3.78
C ILE A 235 -0.91 23.39 2.43
N ASP A 236 -0.06 23.17 1.41
CA ASP A 236 -0.31 23.67 0.07
C ASP A 236 -1.34 22.78 -0.64
N CYS A 237 -2.59 23.18 -0.56
CA CYS A 237 -3.70 22.46 -1.17
C CYS A 237 -4.70 23.39 -1.84
N GLU A 238 -5.30 22.96 -2.94
CA GLU A 238 -6.40 23.67 -3.61
C GLU A 238 -7.62 22.74 -3.77
N GLY A 239 -8.80 23.37 -3.82
CA GLY A 239 -10.04 22.64 -4.05
C GLY A 239 -11.28 23.36 -3.46
N PRO A 240 -12.47 22.80 -3.74
CA PRO A 240 -12.71 21.64 -4.62
C PRO A 240 -12.39 21.95 -6.08
N VAL A 241 -11.71 21.02 -6.76
CA VAL A 241 -11.41 21.11 -8.18
C VAL A 241 -12.24 20.13 -8.99
N ALA A 242 -12.59 20.50 -10.23
CA ALA A 242 -13.40 19.66 -11.11
C ALA A 242 -12.71 18.31 -11.39
N PRO A 243 -13.31 17.16 -10.99
CA PRO A 243 -12.64 15.87 -11.08
C PRO A 243 -12.43 15.35 -12.50
N ASP A 244 -13.22 15.81 -13.46
CA ASP A 244 -13.10 15.44 -14.88
C ASP A 244 -11.84 15.98 -15.57
N THR A 245 -11.20 17.01 -15.00
CA THR A 245 -10.02 17.66 -15.58
C THR A 245 -8.75 17.51 -14.75
N ILE A 246 -8.88 17.41 -13.42
CA ILE A 246 -7.72 17.49 -12.52
C ILE A 246 -6.77 16.30 -12.67
N PHE A 247 -7.28 15.10 -12.91
CA PHE A 247 -6.45 13.91 -13.07
C PHE A 247 -5.53 14.02 -14.29
N PHE A 248 -6.03 14.57 -15.39
CA PHE A 248 -5.19 14.82 -16.57
C PHE A 248 -4.10 15.85 -16.27
N ARG A 249 -4.42 16.92 -15.58
CA ARG A 249 -3.45 17.97 -15.19
C ARG A 249 -2.39 17.42 -14.24
N ALA A 250 -2.79 16.68 -13.20
CA ALA A 250 -1.88 16.08 -12.23
C ALA A 250 -0.97 15.03 -12.87
N ALA A 251 -1.49 14.18 -13.77
CA ALA A 251 -0.68 13.23 -14.52
C ALA A 251 0.36 13.88 -15.43
N ASN A 252 0.20 15.18 -15.74
CA ASN A 252 1.16 16.01 -16.47
C ASN A 252 1.98 16.93 -15.55
N GLY A 253 2.00 16.66 -14.24
CA GLY A 253 2.89 17.30 -13.28
C GLY A 253 2.40 18.60 -12.65
N SER A 254 1.09 18.92 -12.75
CA SER A 254 0.56 20.12 -12.09
C SER A 254 0.43 19.96 -10.56
N HIS A 255 0.27 18.75 -10.08
CA HIS A 255 0.11 18.42 -8.65
C HIS A 255 0.85 17.13 -8.30
N ASP A 256 1.29 17.04 -7.06
CA ASP A 256 1.97 15.86 -6.53
C ASP A 256 0.99 14.81 -5.99
N LEU A 257 -0.20 15.26 -5.54
CA LEU A 257 -1.21 14.38 -4.95
C LEU A 257 -2.62 14.87 -5.29
N ILE A 258 -3.50 13.91 -5.54
CA ILE A 258 -4.95 14.14 -5.60
C ILE A 258 -5.63 13.51 -4.38
N VAL A 259 -6.56 14.25 -3.77
CA VAL A 259 -7.48 13.74 -2.75
C VAL A 259 -8.81 13.42 -3.42
N ALA A 260 -9.11 12.13 -3.57
CA ALA A 260 -10.34 11.64 -4.15
C ALA A 260 -11.39 11.37 -3.06
N MET A 261 -12.64 11.73 -3.30
CA MET A 261 -13.72 11.57 -2.32
C MET A 261 -14.16 10.12 -2.16
N TYR A 262 -14.14 9.34 -3.23
CA TYR A 262 -14.60 7.95 -3.24
C TYR A 262 -13.72 7.07 -4.13
N HIS A 263 -13.88 5.76 -3.97
CA HIS A 263 -13.04 4.73 -4.57
C HIS A 263 -12.84 4.92 -6.08
N ASP A 264 -13.90 4.89 -6.88
CA ASP A 264 -13.77 4.90 -8.34
C ASP A 264 -13.31 6.24 -8.90
N GLN A 265 -13.54 7.34 -8.18
CA GLN A 265 -13.01 8.65 -8.56
C GLN A 265 -11.48 8.64 -8.67
N GLY A 266 -10.80 7.92 -7.78
CA GLY A 266 -9.35 7.82 -7.77
C GLY A 266 -8.80 6.57 -8.46
N HIS A 267 -9.43 5.41 -8.26
CA HIS A 267 -8.93 4.14 -8.80
C HIS A 267 -9.00 4.06 -10.33
N ILE A 268 -10.08 4.55 -10.95
CA ILE A 268 -10.24 4.49 -12.40
C ILE A 268 -9.08 5.22 -13.11
N PRO A 269 -8.80 6.50 -12.83
CA PRO A 269 -7.70 7.19 -13.50
C PRO A 269 -6.33 6.57 -13.16
N MET A 270 -6.10 6.10 -11.94
CA MET A 270 -4.86 5.43 -11.58
C MET A 270 -4.63 4.17 -12.42
N LYS A 271 -5.64 3.31 -12.51
CA LYS A 271 -5.54 2.05 -13.27
C LYS A 271 -5.47 2.27 -14.79
N LEU A 272 -6.05 3.34 -15.30
CA LEU A 272 -5.91 3.71 -16.72
C LEU A 272 -4.50 4.20 -17.07
N LEU A 273 -3.84 4.86 -16.13
CA LEU A 273 -2.52 5.44 -16.36
C LEU A 273 -1.37 4.47 -16.09
N ASP A 274 -1.50 3.64 -15.06
CA ASP A 274 -0.37 2.84 -14.56
C ASP A 274 -0.86 1.60 -13.79
N PHE A 275 -1.46 0.65 -14.50
CA PHE A 275 -2.02 -0.55 -13.88
C PHE A 275 -0.97 -1.43 -13.20
N GLU A 276 0.23 -1.54 -13.80
CA GLU A 276 1.25 -2.50 -13.36
C GLU A 276 2.21 -1.96 -12.29
N ALA A 277 2.40 -0.64 -12.20
CA ALA A 277 3.36 -0.03 -11.29
C ALA A 277 2.70 0.72 -10.12
N THR A 278 1.38 0.76 -10.02
CA THR A 278 0.67 1.37 -8.90
C THR A 278 0.91 0.59 -7.61
N VAL A 279 1.37 1.28 -6.58
CA VAL A 279 1.62 0.74 -5.24
C VAL A 279 0.56 1.26 -4.27
N ASN A 280 -0.01 0.36 -3.49
CA ASN A 280 -0.93 0.71 -2.43
C ASN A 280 -0.17 0.95 -1.12
N MET A 281 -0.38 2.10 -0.49
CA MET A 281 0.15 2.47 0.82
C MET A 281 -0.98 2.62 1.84
N SER A 282 -0.74 2.13 3.06
CA SER A 282 -1.62 2.38 4.20
C SER A 282 -1.12 3.58 5.00
N LEU A 283 -1.95 4.61 5.11
CA LEU A 283 -1.66 5.83 5.87
C LEU A 283 -2.42 5.85 7.21
N GLY A 284 -1.97 6.66 8.17
CA GLY A 284 -2.63 6.80 9.47
C GLY A 284 -2.35 5.64 10.44
N ILE A 285 -1.42 4.76 10.12
CA ILE A 285 -0.91 3.69 10.99
C ILE A 285 0.53 4.01 11.41
N PRO A 286 1.00 3.53 12.58
CA PRO A 286 2.34 3.87 13.10
C PRO A 286 3.49 3.21 12.34
N ILE A 287 3.20 2.23 11.48
CA ILE A 287 4.19 1.48 10.69
C ILE A 287 4.16 1.90 9.21
N LEU A 288 5.25 1.63 8.48
CA LEU A 288 5.28 1.80 7.02
C LEU A 288 4.81 0.52 6.35
N ARG A 289 3.75 0.61 5.56
CA ARG A 289 3.25 -0.54 4.80
C ARG A 289 2.97 -0.16 3.36
N THR A 290 3.52 -0.94 2.45
CA THR A 290 3.16 -0.96 1.04
C THR A 290 2.61 -2.31 0.62
N SER A 291 1.90 -2.37 -0.47
CA SER A 291 1.47 -3.63 -1.07
C SER A 291 1.36 -3.53 -2.58
N VAL A 292 1.36 -4.70 -3.20
CA VAL A 292 0.92 -4.82 -4.59
C VAL A 292 -0.57 -4.42 -4.73
N ASP A 293 -0.95 -3.96 -5.92
CA ASP A 293 -2.33 -3.55 -6.25
C ASP A 293 -3.07 -4.59 -7.13
N HIS A 294 -2.61 -5.84 -7.12
CA HIS A 294 -3.27 -6.97 -7.78
C HIS A 294 -3.70 -8.04 -6.78
N GLY A 295 -4.59 -8.95 -7.21
CA GLY A 295 -5.07 -10.07 -6.40
C GLY A 295 -4.15 -11.29 -6.45
N THR A 296 -4.64 -12.40 -5.90
CA THR A 296 -3.96 -13.70 -5.83
C THR A 296 -3.73 -14.36 -7.18
N ALA A 297 -4.45 -13.95 -8.23
CA ALA A 297 -4.34 -14.44 -9.61
C ALA A 297 -4.25 -15.98 -9.68
N PHE A 298 -5.24 -16.64 -9.09
CA PHE A 298 -5.29 -18.11 -8.98
C PHE A 298 -5.22 -18.83 -10.32
N ASP A 299 -5.70 -18.20 -11.37
CA ASP A 299 -5.69 -18.71 -12.75
C ASP A 299 -4.29 -18.89 -13.33
N ILE A 300 -3.31 -18.11 -12.85
CA ILE A 300 -1.91 -18.16 -13.30
C ILE A 300 -0.93 -18.63 -12.22
N ALA A 301 -1.39 -18.90 -11.00
CA ALA A 301 -0.56 -19.30 -9.88
C ALA A 301 0.22 -20.61 -10.17
N GLY A 302 1.52 -20.60 -9.89
CA GLY A 302 2.42 -21.73 -10.13
C GLY A 302 2.82 -21.96 -11.58
N LYS A 303 2.44 -21.08 -12.52
CA LYS A 303 2.76 -21.20 -13.95
C LYS A 303 3.98 -20.39 -14.39
N ASN A 304 4.63 -19.68 -13.50
CA ASN A 304 5.80 -18.83 -13.77
C ASN A 304 5.53 -17.68 -14.79
N ILE A 305 4.29 -17.25 -14.94
CA ILE A 305 3.91 -16.16 -15.86
C ILE A 305 3.47 -14.88 -15.15
N ALA A 306 3.39 -14.89 -13.81
CA ALA A 306 3.09 -13.68 -13.05
C ALA A 306 4.26 -12.69 -13.15
N ASP A 307 3.93 -11.41 -13.43
CA ASP A 307 4.92 -10.32 -13.46
C ASP A 307 5.23 -9.83 -12.04
N ALA A 308 6.51 -9.63 -11.76
CA ALA A 308 6.98 -9.11 -10.47
C ALA A 308 7.17 -7.58 -10.44
N ALA A 309 6.83 -6.86 -11.48
CA ALA A 309 7.06 -5.41 -11.59
C ALA A 309 6.38 -4.66 -10.43
N ASN A 310 5.13 -5.01 -10.14
CA ASN A 310 4.38 -4.39 -9.05
C ASN A 310 4.96 -4.71 -7.66
N MET A 311 5.42 -5.94 -7.41
CA MET A 311 6.10 -6.31 -6.17
C MET A 311 7.43 -5.55 -6.03
N LYS A 312 8.21 -5.41 -7.10
CA LYS A 312 9.43 -4.60 -7.10
C LYS A 312 9.15 -3.13 -6.80
N ALA A 313 8.08 -2.57 -7.37
CA ALA A 313 7.66 -1.20 -7.10
C ALA A 313 7.27 -1.03 -5.62
N ALA A 314 6.50 -1.95 -5.05
CA ALA A 314 6.11 -1.94 -3.64
C ALA A 314 7.34 -2.03 -2.71
N ILE A 315 8.31 -2.89 -3.02
CA ILE A 315 9.56 -3.00 -2.26
C ILE A 315 10.38 -1.70 -2.34
N ARG A 316 10.60 -1.15 -3.55
CA ARG A 316 11.35 0.11 -3.73
C ARG A 316 10.73 1.25 -2.95
N MET A 317 9.42 1.36 -2.95
CA MET A 317 8.69 2.38 -2.20
C MET A 317 8.84 2.20 -0.69
N ALA A 318 8.68 0.99 -0.16
CA ALA A 318 8.90 0.69 1.26
C ALA A 318 10.32 1.07 1.70
N VAL A 319 11.32 0.71 0.90
CA VAL A 319 12.74 1.04 1.14
C VAL A 319 12.97 2.55 1.14
N ALA A 320 12.41 3.28 0.17
CA ALA A 320 12.56 4.74 0.07
C ALA A 320 11.98 5.45 1.30
N MET A 321 10.78 5.06 1.72
CA MET A 321 10.11 5.59 2.91
C MET A 321 10.86 5.27 4.20
N ALA A 322 11.34 4.04 4.35
CA ALA A 322 12.09 3.61 5.52
C ALA A 322 13.43 4.39 5.63
N ARG A 323 14.15 4.55 4.52
CA ARG A 323 15.36 5.38 4.48
C ARG A 323 15.09 6.82 4.88
N HIS A 324 14.01 7.41 4.33
CA HIS A 324 13.63 8.78 4.67
C HIS A 324 13.33 8.92 6.17
N ARG A 325 12.56 7.98 6.75
CA ARG A 325 12.25 7.97 8.18
C ARG A 325 13.49 7.86 9.05
N ILE A 326 14.43 6.94 8.72
CA ILE A 326 15.68 6.74 9.47
C ILE A 326 16.54 8.01 9.40
N GLN A 327 16.70 8.61 8.21
CA GLN A 327 17.50 9.83 8.02
C GLN A 327 16.99 11.00 8.87
N HIS A 328 15.67 11.18 8.96
CA HIS A 328 15.09 12.27 9.74
C HIS A 328 15.06 11.99 11.24
N ALA A 329 15.01 10.73 11.67
CA ALA A 329 15.14 10.37 13.09
C ALA A 329 16.55 10.61 13.66
N VAL A 330 17.59 10.56 12.81
CA VAL A 330 18.99 10.83 13.20
C VAL A 330 19.29 12.33 13.26
N THR A 331 18.49 13.17 12.59
CA THR A 331 18.70 14.64 12.52
C THR A 331 17.82 15.43 13.48
N ALA A 332 16.87 14.79 14.17
CA ALA A 332 15.98 15.37 15.19
C ALA A 332 16.52 15.08 16.60
#